data_d49fd7dabfebcefc832f2f327ed5d52a
#
_entry.id   d49fd7dabfebcefc832f2f327ed5d52a
#
_cell.length_a   1.000
_cell.length_b   1.000
_cell.length_c   1.000
_cell.angle_alpha   90.00
_cell.angle_beta   90.00
_cell.angle_gamma   90.00
#
_symmetry.space_group_name_H-M   'P 1'
#
loop_
_entity.id
_entity.type
_entity.pdbx_description
1 polymer ?
#
loop_
_entity_poly.entity_id
_entity_poly.type
_entity_poly.pdbx_seq_one_letter_code
_entity_poly.pdbx_strand_id
1 'polypeptide(L)'
;MRKIKNILFFSILMSLLYSCKVSEMVKIDNVSMLNGRYYTKSVPHKENQGEYQNHLLRLLNVIEDIRPSYYIDLEFEDNEKLKITYPIYKNDTTLVETRYLHGKKRRKYWEVYFENESVNIPFIYGRVIKDRVRIGKNTKNQLLMEKFTNNEGWVLFLGDGYALKSKNVFYDYKDYPNIKPFEEKGLWGAVLGEKIVVQPKYEITEVFEQKYIKAKINGKWSLLDKEGKVIIPLKYDDISDIDKETESVFYVVKDEKAGLVNMKGEEITPISYDAINEGEKGVFILTQENFRGALFKQKILVPPIYESISSYGIKTGLYKNMKPNRMYYDAQRDGKKYVLDDQGNEYELEVIEIQNIGKALLHGLSAPKYSIKEETKRKVSLDEWKK
;
A
#
# COMPACT_ATOMS: atom_id res chain seq x y z
N MET A 1 -54.09 -11.00 5.00
CA MET A 1 -53.31 -11.63 3.91
C MET A 1 -52.99 -10.71 2.69
N ARG A 2 -53.86 -9.79 2.27
CA ARG A 2 -53.60 -8.86 1.14
C ARG A 2 -52.46 -7.83 1.38
N LYS A 3 -52.31 -7.32 2.63
CA LYS A 3 -51.26 -6.34 2.98
C LYS A 3 -49.83 -6.95 3.01
N ILE A 4 -49.67 -8.22 3.35
CA ILE A 4 -48.37 -8.89 3.39
C ILE A 4 -47.86 -9.17 1.98
N LYS A 5 -48.74 -9.54 1.03
CA LYS A 5 -48.37 -9.72 -0.41
C LYS A 5 -47.86 -8.43 -1.03
N ASN A 6 -48.42 -7.27 -0.67
CA ASN A 6 -47.98 -5.99 -1.24
C ASN A 6 -46.63 -5.56 -0.67
N ILE A 7 -46.30 -5.86 0.58
CA ILE A 7 -44.98 -5.56 1.19
C ILE A 7 -43.91 -6.44 0.57
N LEU A 8 -44.16 -7.73 0.36
CA LEU A 8 -43.22 -8.64 -0.31
C LEU A 8 -42.98 -8.23 -1.77
N PHE A 9 -44.02 -7.83 -2.48
CA PHE A 9 -43.89 -7.37 -3.87
C PHE A 9 -43.12 -6.04 -3.99
N PHE A 10 -43.32 -5.12 -3.03
CA PHE A 10 -42.57 -3.86 -2.98
C PHE A 10 -41.09 -4.06 -2.61
N SER A 11 -40.78 -5.01 -1.71
CA SER A 11 -39.38 -5.33 -1.36
C SER A 11 -38.64 -6.01 -2.51
N ILE A 12 -39.30 -6.87 -3.28
CA ILE A 12 -38.74 -7.49 -4.49
C ILE A 12 -38.56 -6.46 -5.60
N LEU A 13 -39.52 -5.53 -5.76
CA LEU A 13 -39.42 -4.45 -6.77
C LEU A 13 -38.29 -3.45 -6.41
N MET A 14 -38.14 -3.11 -5.12
CA MET A 14 -37.01 -2.28 -4.64
C MET A 14 -35.66 -2.98 -4.81
N SER A 15 -35.55 -4.29 -4.57
CA SER A 15 -34.31 -5.03 -4.79
C SER A 15 -33.94 -5.10 -6.29
N LEU A 16 -34.92 -5.15 -7.18
CA LEU A 16 -34.71 -5.07 -8.63
C LEU A 16 -34.28 -3.67 -9.08
N LEU A 17 -34.74 -2.60 -8.44
CA LEU A 17 -34.31 -1.23 -8.74
C LEU A 17 -32.89 -0.90 -8.22
N TYR A 18 -32.42 -1.54 -7.14
CA TYR A 18 -31.03 -1.42 -6.68
C TYR A 18 -30.03 -2.21 -7.53
N SER A 19 -30.47 -3.12 -8.39
CA SER A 19 -29.62 -3.97 -9.24
C SER A 19 -29.11 -3.29 -10.52
N CYS A 20 -29.64 -2.15 -10.91
CA CYS A 20 -29.20 -1.41 -12.11
C CYS A 20 -28.22 -0.27 -11.77
N LYS A 21 -27.06 -0.56 -11.19
CA LYS A 21 -25.92 0.35 -11.37
C LYS A 21 -25.51 0.24 -12.85
N VAL A 22 -25.90 1.22 -13.66
CA VAL A 22 -25.54 1.31 -15.06
C VAL A 22 -24.02 1.15 -15.18
N SER A 23 -23.56 0.15 -15.92
CA SER A 23 -22.14 -0.01 -16.24
C SER A 23 -21.67 1.28 -16.93
N GLU A 24 -20.68 1.96 -16.39
CA GLU A 24 -20.07 3.15 -16.99
C GLU A 24 -19.30 2.82 -18.27
N MET A 25 -19.19 1.54 -18.62
CA MET A 25 -18.58 1.09 -19.85
C MET A 25 -19.47 1.42 -21.05
N VAL A 26 -18.89 2.08 -22.04
CA VAL A 26 -19.55 2.37 -23.31
C VAL A 26 -19.56 1.13 -24.21
N LYS A 27 -20.44 1.12 -25.24
CA LYS A 27 -20.46 0.05 -26.25
C LYS A 27 -19.12 0.03 -27.00
N ILE A 28 -18.58 -1.17 -27.22
CA ILE A 28 -17.43 -1.42 -28.09
C ILE A 28 -17.88 -2.18 -29.31
N ASP A 29 -17.66 -1.62 -30.48
CA ASP A 29 -18.04 -2.28 -31.74
C ASP A 29 -16.99 -3.34 -32.10
N ASN A 30 -15.72 -3.03 -31.92
CA ASN A 30 -14.62 -3.97 -32.12
C ASN A 30 -13.70 -3.96 -30.86
N VAL A 31 -13.09 -5.10 -30.54
CA VAL A 31 -12.10 -5.22 -29.45
C VAL A 31 -10.83 -4.42 -29.73
N SER A 32 -10.50 -4.16 -30.98
CA SER A 32 -9.36 -3.30 -31.36
C SER A 32 -9.47 -1.87 -30.82
N MET A 33 -10.68 -1.40 -30.46
CA MET A 33 -10.86 -0.14 -29.75
C MET A 33 -10.18 -0.11 -28.37
N LEU A 34 -9.84 -1.28 -27.81
CA LEU A 34 -9.13 -1.45 -26.55
C LEU A 34 -7.62 -1.57 -26.73
N ASN A 35 -7.12 -1.67 -27.97
CA ASN A 35 -5.70 -1.72 -28.25
C ASN A 35 -5.04 -0.40 -27.89
N GLY A 36 -3.85 -0.47 -27.32
CA GLY A 36 -3.08 0.70 -27.01
C GLY A 36 -2.02 0.45 -25.93
N ARG A 37 -1.19 1.46 -25.74
CA ARG A 37 -0.25 1.52 -24.63
C ARG A 37 -0.90 2.30 -23.49
N TYR A 38 -0.94 1.68 -22.32
CA TYR A 38 -1.59 2.23 -21.13
C TYR A 38 -0.59 2.41 -19.99
N TYR A 39 -0.80 3.46 -19.19
CA TYR A 39 -0.07 3.63 -17.94
C TYR A 39 -0.56 2.58 -16.92
N THR A 40 0.37 1.94 -16.22
CA THR A 40 0.04 0.76 -15.38
C THR A 40 -0.63 1.09 -14.06
N LYS A 41 -0.46 2.30 -13.52
CA LYS A 41 -1.15 2.75 -12.31
C LYS A 41 -2.51 3.36 -12.65
N SER A 42 -3.53 3.03 -11.87
CA SER A 42 -4.87 3.60 -12.06
C SER A 42 -4.94 5.07 -11.66
N VAL A 43 -5.95 5.75 -12.20
CA VAL A 43 -6.33 7.10 -11.74
C VAL A 43 -6.76 7.01 -10.27
N PRO A 44 -6.22 7.86 -9.36
CA PRO A 44 -6.66 7.88 -7.97
C PRO A 44 -8.16 8.13 -7.87
N HIS A 45 -8.87 7.25 -7.17
CA HIS A 45 -10.30 7.39 -6.89
C HIS A 45 -10.51 7.29 -5.38
N LYS A 46 -11.37 8.16 -4.82
CA LYS A 46 -11.63 8.27 -3.37
C LYS A 46 -12.08 6.97 -2.68
N GLU A 47 -12.55 5.99 -3.46
CA GLU A 47 -13.06 4.70 -2.95
C GLU A 47 -12.01 3.57 -2.97
N ASN A 48 -10.84 3.76 -3.57
CA ASN A 48 -9.81 2.72 -3.68
C ASN A 48 -8.78 2.87 -2.56
N GLN A 49 -9.04 2.23 -1.45
CA GLN A 49 -8.06 2.06 -0.37
C GLN A 49 -7.16 0.86 -0.70
N GLY A 50 -5.92 1.12 -1.08
CA GLY A 50 -4.89 0.09 -1.28
C GLY A 50 -4.08 0.29 -2.58
N GLU A 51 -2.88 0.80 -2.46
CA GLU A 51 -1.95 1.10 -3.57
C GLU A 51 -1.63 -0.14 -4.43
N TYR A 52 -1.61 -1.32 -3.80
CA TYR A 52 -1.27 -2.59 -4.45
C TYR A 52 -2.36 -3.17 -5.36
N GLN A 53 -3.63 -2.81 -5.17
CA GLN A 53 -4.74 -3.36 -5.98
C GLN A 53 -4.96 -2.61 -7.30
N ASN A 54 -4.32 -1.45 -7.47
CA ASN A 54 -4.60 -0.51 -8.56
C ASN A 54 -3.64 -0.63 -9.74
N HIS A 55 -2.81 -1.67 -9.78
CA HIS A 55 -1.85 -1.87 -10.86
C HIS A 55 -2.44 -2.78 -11.95
N LEU A 56 -2.38 -2.35 -13.21
CA LEU A 56 -3.01 -3.03 -14.35
C LEU A 56 -2.56 -4.48 -14.51
N LEU A 57 -1.25 -4.76 -14.38
CA LEU A 57 -0.69 -6.12 -14.49
C LEU A 57 -1.18 -7.05 -13.38
N ARG A 58 -1.40 -6.53 -12.17
CA ARG A 58 -1.98 -7.31 -11.06
C ARG A 58 -3.46 -7.61 -11.27
N LEU A 59 -4.21 -6.64 -11.80
CA LEU A 59 -5.61 -6.90 -12.15
C LEU A 59 -5.75 -8.01 -13.18
N LEU A 60 -4.78 -8.13 -14.10
CA LEU A 60 -4.73 -9.17 -15.12
C LEU A 60 -4.07 -10.48 -14.67
N ASN A 61 -3.71 -10.61 -13.38
CA ASN A 61 -3.01 -11.78 -12.82
C ASN A 61 -1.70 -12.13 -13.58
N VAL A 62 -0.98 -11.11 -14.06
CA VAL A 62 0.23 -11.29 -14.89
C VAL A 62 1.51 -11.24 -14.08
N ILE A 63 1.51 -10.55 -12.94
CA ILE A 63 2.71 -10.37 -12.08
C ILE A 63 2.38 -10.75 -10.64
N GLU A 64 3.28 -11.54 -10.02
CA GLU A 64 3.26 -11.79 -8.59
C GLU A 64 4.29 -10.94 -7.83
N ASP A 65 5.49 -10.69 -8.35
CA ASP A 65 6.58 -10.11 -7.54
C ASP A 65 7.69 -9.35 -8.33
N ILE A 66 7.36 -8.64 -9.39
CA ILE A 66 8.36 -7.88 -10.17
C ILE A 66 8.11 -6.38 -10.03
N ARG A 67 9.20 -5.57 -10.03
CA ARG A 67 9.11 -4.10 -10.06
C ARG A 67 8.18 -3.66 -11.19
N PRO A 68 7.16 -2.87 -10.90
CA PRO A 68 6.09 -2.61 -11.84
C PRO A 68 6.62 -1.84 -13.05
N SER A 69 6.33 -2.39 -14.22
CA SER A 69 6.44 -1.65 -15.48
C SER A 69 5.57 -0.39 -15.46
N TYR A 70 6.03 0.68 -16.07
CA TYR A 70 5.25 1.93 -16.18
C TYR A 70 4.19 1.88 -17.27
N TYR A 71 4.36 1.02 -18.26
CA TYR A 71 3.38 0.87 -19.33
C TYR A 71 3.15 -0.61 -19.67
N ILE A 72 2.06 -0.82 -20.33
CA ILE A 72 1.63 -2.10 -20.85
C ILE A 72 0.99 -1.87 -22.22
N ASP A 73 1.35 -2.68 -23.19
CA ASP A 73 0.70 -2.72 -24.47
C ASP A 73 -0.37 -3.83 -24.47
N LEU A 74 -1.61 -3.46 -24.76
CA LEU A 74 -2.72 -4.36 -24.96
C LEU A 74 -3.00 -4.47 -26.46
N GLU A 75 -2.96 -5.68 -27.01
CA GLU A 75 -3.24 -5.99 -28.39
C GLU A 75 -4.24 -7.14 -28.45
N PHE A 76 -5.49 -6.83 -28.79
CA PHE A 76 -6.53 -7.82 -29.01
C PHE A 76 -6.36 -8.38 -30.43
N GLU A 77 -5.84 -9.62 -30.55
CA GLU A 77 -5.63 -10.28 -31.83
C GLU A 77 -6.99 -10.64 -32.48
N ASP A 78 -7.95 -11.04 -31.63
CA ASP A 78 -9.32 -11.33 -32.03
C ASP A 78 -10.30 -11.13 -30.83
N ASN A 79 -11.55 -11.59 -30.99
CA ASN A 79 -12.57 -11.48 -29.95
C ASN A 79 -12.32 -12.34 -28.69
N GLU A 80 -11.39 -13.28 -28.75
CA GLU A 80 -11.11 -14.26 -27.68
C GLU A 80 -9.69 -14.18 -27.14
N LYS A 81 -8.75 -13.52 -27.85
CA LYS A 81 -7.32 -13.53 -27.50
C LYS A 81 -6.77 -12.12 -27.31
N LEU A 82 -6.20 -11.88 -26.16
CA LEU A 82 -5.48 -10.66 -25.77
C LEU A 82 -4.01 -10.97 -25.59
N LYS A 83 -3.15 -10.30 -26.36
CA LYS A 83 -1.71 -10.25 -26.19
C LYS A 83 -1.35 -9.06 -25.30
N ILE A 84 -0.54 -9.31 -24.30
CA ILE A 84 -0.09 -8.32 -23.31
C ILE A 84 1.43 -8.26 -23.41
N THR A 85 1.98 -7.07 -23.66
CA THR A 85 3.43 -6.85 -23.73
C THR A 85 3.83 -5.76 -22.76
N TYR A 86 4.86 -6.00 -21.95
CA TYR A 86 5.30 -5.06 -20.94
C TYR A 86 6.80 -5.22 -20.66
N PRO A 87 7.52 -4.11 -20.35
CA PRO A 87 8.89 -4.17 -19.91
C PRO A 87 9.00 -4.69 -18.48
N ILE A 88 9.99 -5.53 -18.24
CA ILE A 88 10.44 -5.91 -16.89
C ILE A 88 11.88 -5.48 -16.70
N TYR A 89 12.19 -5.07 -15.48
CA TYR A 89 13.54 -4.68 -15.11
C TYR A 89 14.19 -5.78 -14.25
N LYS A 90 15.25 -6.38 -14.82
CA LYS A 90 15.95 -7.49 -14.16
C LYS A 90 17.45 -7.37 -14.37
N ASN A 91 18.23 -7.41 -13.28
CA ASN A 91 19.70 -7.33 -13.32
C ASN A 91 20.21 -6.15 -14.15
N ASP A 92 19.68 -4.96 -13.88
CA ASP A 92 20.02 -3.70 -14.55
C ASP A 92 19.78 -3.67 -16.07
N THR A 93 18.96 -4.60 -16.58
CA THR A 93 18.55 -4.63 -17.99
C THR A 93 17.03 -4.61 -18.11
N THR A 94 16.55 -3.91 -19.14
CA THR A 94 15.14 -3.92 -19.51
C THR A 94 14.89 -5.08 -20.48
N LEU A 95 14.05 -6.01 -20.08
CA LEU A 95 13.55 -7.10 -20.91
C LEU A 95 12.10 -6.83 -21.26
N VAL A 96 11.62 -7.36 -22.38
CA VAL A 96 10.23 -7.27 -22.78
C VAL A 96 9.57 -8.63 -22.64
N GLU A 97 8.57 -8.72 -21.81
CA GLU A 97 7.76 -9.95 -21.66
C GLU A 97 6.44 -9.85 -22.42
N THR A 98 5.99 -11.01 -22.87
CA THR A 98 4.70 -11.18 -23.55
C THR A 98 3.90 -12.27 -22.87
N ARG A 99 2.61 -11.98 -22.61
CA ARG A 99 1.63 -12.94 -22.06
C ARG A 99 0.37 -12.92 -22.91
N TYR A 100 -0.35 -14.02 -22.90
CA TYR A 100 -1.62 -14.17 -23.58
C TYR A 100 -2.73 -14.50 -22.59
N LEU A 101 -3.87 -13.83 -22.73
CA LEU A 101 -5.09 -14.17 -22.01
C LEU A 101 -6.18 -14.57 -22.99
N HIS A 102 -6.98 -15.54 -22.58
CA HIS A 102 -8.14 -15.99 -23.35
C HIS A 102 -9.42 -15.57 -22.65
N GLY A 103 -10.29 -14.89 -23.39
CA GLY A 103 -11.54 -14.34 -22.88
C GLY A 103 -12.60 -14.25 -23.96
N LYS A 104 -13.60 -13.40 -23.77
CA LYS A 104 -14.69 -13.24 -24.74
C LYS A 104 -15.14 -11.80 -24.85
N LYS A 105 -15.32 -11.33 -26.09
CA LYS A 105 -15.99 -10.06 -26.37
C LYS A 105 -17.46 -10.09 -25.94
N ARG A 106 -17.88 -9.04 -25.25
CA ARG A 106 -19.28 -8.72 -24.91
C ARG A 106 -19.66 -7.37 -25.55
N ARG A 107 -20.91 -6.95 -25.40
CA ARG A 107 -21.40 -5.71 -25.97
C ARG A 107 -20.63 -4.45 -25.54
N LYS A 108 -20.19 -4.40 -24.27
CA LYS A 108 -19.53 -3.23 -23.66
C LYS A 108 -18.11 -3.46 -23.19
N TYR A 109 -17.64 -4.69 -23.19
CA TYR A 109 -16.34 -5.08 -22.64
C TYR A 109 -15.85 -6.38 -23.24
N TRP A 110 -14.58 -6.65 -23.05
CA TRP A 110 -13.98 -7.97 -23.17
C TRP A 110 -13.84 -8.56 -21.74
N GLU A 111 -14.09 -9.86 -21.57
CA GLU A 111 -14.16 -10.50 -20.26
C GLU A 111 -13.28 -11.75 -20.22
N VAL A 112 -12.44 -11.84 -19.17
CA VAL A 112 -11.61 -13.02 -18.88
C VAL A 112 -11.96 -13.55 -17.49
N TYR A 113 -11.98 -14.88 -17.38
CA TYR A 113 -12.13 -15.59 -16.12
C TYR A 113 -10.80 -16.25 -15.78
N PHE A 114 -10.28 -15.99 -14.58
CA PHE A 114 -9.13 -16.67 -14.01
C PHE A 114 -9.57 -17.89 -13.20
N GLU A 115 -10.71 -17.78 -12.53
CA GLU A 115 -11.39 -18.88 -11.86
C GLU A 115 -12.90 -18.78 -12.15
N ASN A 116 -13.53 -19.91 -12.37
CA ASN A 116 -14.99 -19.99 -12.56
C ASN A 116 -15.48 -21.39 -12.22
N GLU A 117 -15.57 -21.68 -10.93
CA GLU A 117 -16.01 -22.95 -10.40
C GLU A 117 -17.32 -22.80 -9.64
N SER A 118 -18.23 -23.74 -9.79
CA SER A 118 -19.42 -23.84 -8.98
C SER A 118 -19.81 -25.28 -8.75
N VAL A 119 -20.02 -25.63 -7.50
CA VAL A 119 -20.58 -26.92 -7.09
C VAL A 119 -21.83 -26.62 -6.29
N ASN A 120 -22.91 -27.34 -6.59
CA ASN A 120 -24.16 -27.22 -5.84
C ASN A 120 -24.80 -28.59 -5.67
N ILE A 121 -24.81 -29.10 -4.45
CA ILE A 121 -25.58 -30.26 -4.04
C ILE A 121 -26.76 -29.72 -3.21
N PRO A 122 -27.99 -29.72 -3.75
CA PRO A 122 -29.13 -29.10 -3.11
C PRO A 122 -29.26 -29.49 -1.64
N PHE A 123 -29.46 -28.51 -0.75
CA PHE A 123 -29.62 -28.63 0.70
C PHE A 123 -28.41 -29.18 1.49
N ILE A 124 -27.32 -29.61 0.84
CA ILE A 124 -26.18 -30.21 1.50
C ILE A 124 -24.94 -29.33 1.44
N TYR A 125 -24.52 -28.95 0.24
CA TYR A 125 -23.27 -28.23 0.02
C TYR A 125 -23.34 -27.38 -1.24
N GLY A 126 -22.76 -26.19 -1.17
CA GLY A 126 -22.51 -25.38 -2.35
C GLY A 126 -21.22 -24.56 -2.23
N ARG A 127 -20.55 -24.37 -3.32
CA ARG A 127 -19.38 -23.51 -3.43
C ARG A 127 -19.38 -22.78 -4.75
N VAL A 128 -19.09 -21.47 -4.71
CA VAL A 128 -18.92 -20.63 -5.91
C VAL A 128 -17.59 -19.91 -5.78
N ILE A 129 -16.69 -20.13 -6.74
CA ILE A 129 -15.45 -19.37 -6.88
C ILE A 129 -15.50 -18.69 -8.24
N LYS A 130 -15.36 -17.37 -8.25
CA LYS A 130 -15.24 -16.59 -9.48
C LYS A 130 -14.18 -15.52 -9.30
N ASP A 131 -13.17 -15.53 -10.17
CA ASP A 131 -12.25 -14.41 -10.36
C ASP A 131 -12.26 -14.03 -11.83
N ARG A 132 -12.71 -12.80 -12.12
CA ARG A 132 -12.84 -12.30 -13.48
C ARG A 132 -12.49 -10.83 -13.60
N VAL A 133 -12.04 -10.45 -14.79
CA VAL A 133 -11.83 -9.07 -15.17
C VAL A 133 -12.63 -8.73 -16.42
N ARG A 134 -13.20 -7.55 -16.44
CA ARG A 134 -13.82 -6.91 -17.58
C ARG A 134 -13.00 -5.71 -18.00
N ILE A 135 -12.72 -5.60 -19.28
CA ILE A 135 -11.93 -4.54 -19.90
C ILE A 135 -12.82 -3.81 -20.90
N GLY A 136 -12.98 -2.51 -20.74
CA GLY A 136 -13.80 -1.67 -21.60
C GLY A 136 -13.29 -0.24 -21.65
N LYS A 137 -14.07 0.67 -22.21
CA LYS A 137 -13.82 2.11 -22.19
C LYS A 137 -14.91 2.82 -21.40
N ASN A 138 -14.56 3.91 -20.71
CA ASN A 138 -15.54 4.80 -20.09
C ASN A 138 -16.00 5.89 -21.08
N THR A 139 -16.91 6.77 -20.66
CA THR A 139 -17.42 7.89 -21.47
C THR A 139 -16.35 8.91 -21.85
N LYS A 140 -15.21 8.93 -21.18
CA LYS A 140 -14.05 9.77 -21.51
C LYS A 140 -13.02 9.06 -22.39
N ASN A 141 -13.38 7.91 -22.97
CA ASN A 141 -12.50 7.05 -23.78
C ASN A 141 -11.26 6.50 -23.04
N GLN A 142 -11.24 6.51 -21.72
CA GLN A 142 -10.16 5.92 -20.92
C GLN A 142 -10.42 4.42 -20.72
N LEU A 143 -9.35 3.63 -20.58
CA LEU A 143 -9.47 2.20 -20.27
C LEU A 143 -10.10 2.02 -18.88
N LEU A 144 -11.16 1.25 -18.83
CA LEU A 144 -11.88 0.93 -17.60
C LEU A 144 -11.83 -0.57 -17.36
N MET A 145 -11.32 -0.96 -16.19
CA MET A 145 -11.28 -2.34 -15.76
C MET A 145 -12.12 -2.55 -14.52
N GLU A 146 -12.93 -3.60 -14.53
CA GLU A 146 -13.66 -4.09 -13.36
C GLU A 146 -13.16 -5.48 -13.00
N LYS A 147 -12.59 -5.64 -11.80
CA LYS A 147 -12.26 -6.96 -11.24
C LYS A 147 -13.36 -7.37 -10.27
N PHE A 148 -13.78 -8.61 -10.37
CA PHE A 148 -14.77 -9.23 -9.50
C PHE A 148 -14.21 -10.55 -9.00
N THR A 149 -14.09 -10.67 -7.69
CA THR A 149 -13.70 -11.90 -6.98
C THR A 149 -14.83 -12.30 -6.06
N ASN A 150 -15.28 -13.54 -6.17
CA ASN A 150 -16.28 -14.14 -5.30
C ASN A 150 -15.76 -15.49 -4.83
N ASN A 151 -15.79 -15.75 -3.53
CA ASN A 151 -15.52 -17.04 -2.92
C ASN A 151 -16.52 -17.24 -1.80
N GLU A 152 -17.60 -17.93 -2.12
CA GLU A 152 -18.72 -18.21 -1.21
C GLU A 152 -18.96 -19.71 -1.16
N GLY A 153 -19.27 -20.20 0.03
CA GLY A 153 -19.63 -21.60 0.24
C GLY A 153 -20.67 -21.77 1.34
N TRP A 154 -21.41 -22.88 1.29
CA TRP A 154 -22.37 -23.25 2.34
C TRP A 154 -22.44 -24.76 2.55
N VAL A 155 -22.72 -25.16 3.76
CA VAL A 155 -22.99 -26.55 4.16
C VAL A 155 -24.21 -26.52 5.07
N LEU A 156 -25.26 -27.31 4.73
CA LEU A 156 -26.48 -27.46 5.55
C LEU A 156 -27.04 -26.11 6.05
N PHE A 157 -27.17 -25.11 5.18
CA PHE A 157 -27.69 -23.74 5.47
C PHE A 157 -26.73 -22.80 6.23
N LEU A 158 -25.54 -23.27 6.62
CA LEU A 158 -24.48 -22.42 7.16
C LEU A 158 -23.53 -22.04 6.02
N GLY A 159 -23.40 -20.76 5.76
CA GLY A 159 -22.55 -20.25 4.69
C GLY A 159 -21.59 -19.19 5.18
N ASP A 160 -20.46 -19.10 4.53
CA ASP A 160 -19.48 -18.04 4.70
C ASP A 160 -18.82 -17.72 3.35
N GLY A 161 -18.26 -16.54 3.24
CA GLY A 161 -17.58 -16.13 2.03
C GLY A 161 -17.49 -14.61 1.85
N TYR A 162 -16.87 -14.21 0.74
CA TYR A 162 -16.75 -12.81 0.39
C TYR A 162 -16.94 -12.59 -1.10
N ALA A 163 -17.46 -11.41 -1.45
CA ALA A 163 -17.51 -10.91 -2.82
C ALA A 163 -16.89 -9.51 -2.85
N LEU A 164 -15.85 -9.34 -3.68
CA LEU A 164 -15.15 -8.08 -3.86
C LEU A 164 -15.32 -7.60 -5.29
N LYS A 165 -15.57 -6.31 -5.44
CA LYS A 165 -15.62 -5.65 -6.75
C LYS A 165 -14.75 -4.41 -6.70
N SER A 166 -13.78 -4.32 -7.59
CA SER A 166 -12.99 -3.11 -7.81
C SER A 166 -13.20 -2.57 -9.21
N LYS A 167 -13.05 -1.25 -9.34
CA LYS A 167 -13.19 -0.51 -10.59
C LYS A 167 -12.01 0.44 -10.72
N ASN A 168 -11.27 0.32 -11.80
CA ASN A 168 -10.04 1.04 -12.03
C ASN A 168 -10.04 1.67 -13.41
N VAL A 169 -9.62 2.92 -13.50
CA VAL A 169 -9.50 3.69 -14.74
C VAL A 169 -8.03 3.91 -15.03
N PHE A 170 -7.62 3.71 -16.28
CA PHE A 170 -6.24 3.88 -16.72
C PHE A 170 -6.17 4.86 -17.88
N TYR A 171 -5.13 5.68 -17.91
CA TYR A 171 -4.85 6.57 -19.02
C TYR A 171 -4.17 5.83 -20.17
N ASP A 172 -4.47 6.21 -21.42
CA ASP A 172 -3.52 6.00 -22.51
C ASP A 172 -2.17 6.60 -22.08
N TYR A 173 -1.08 5.90 -22.37
CA TYR A 173 0.25 6.31 -21.90
C TYR A 173 0.65 7.71 -22.39
N LYS A 174 0.28 8.05 -23.62
CA LYS A 174 0.51 9.38 -24.23
C LYS A 174 -0.28 10.49 -23.53
N ASP A 175 -1.50 10.19 -23.05
CA ASP A 175 -2.44 11.17 -22.48
C ASP A 175 -2.31 11.30 -20.95
N TYR A 176 -1.33 10.58 -20.35
CA TYR A 176 -1.10 10.65 -18.92
C TYR A 176 -0.54 12.04 -18.55
N PRO A 177 -1.27 12.85 -17.75
CA PRO A 177 -0.96 14.28 -17.59
C PRO A 177 0.18 14.57 -16.61
N ASN A 178 0.63 13.54 -15.90
CA ASN A 178 1.62 13.68 -14.83
C ASN A 178 3.02 13.25 -15.30
N ILE A 179 3.97 13.20 -14.37
CA ILE A 179 5.31 12.73 -14.61
C ILE A 179 5.27 11.28 -15.09
N LYS A 180 6.02 10.97 -16.13
CA LYS A 180 6.24 9.60 -16.60
C LYS A 180 7.69 9.39 -17.03
N PRO A 181 8.27 8.20 -16.76
CA PRO A 181 9.59 7.87 -17.30
C PRO A 181 9.48 7.65 -18.80
N PHE A 182 10.57 7.91 -19.52
CA PHE A 182 10.71 7.54 -20.91
C PHE A 182 12.13 7.02 -21.16
N GLU A 183 12.25 6.19 -22.16
CA GLU A 183 13.52 5.60 -22.57
C GLU A 183 13.94 6.12 -23.93
N GLU A 184 15.23 6.41 -24.07
CA GLU A 184 15.86 6.71 -25.35
C GLU A 184 17.24 6.05 -25.40
N LYS A 185 17.48 5.19 -26.39
CA LYS A 185 18.76 4.46 -26.61
C LYS A 185 19.26 3.66 -25.41
N GLY A 186 18.35 3.03 -24.67
CA GLY A 186 18.68 2.22 -23.49
C GLY A 186 18.85 3.03 -22.19
N LEU A 187 18.72 4.36 -22.25
CA LEU A 187 18.82 5.23 -21.09
C LEU A 187 17.48 5.84 -20.74
N TRP A 188 17.23 6.02 -19.46
CA TRP A 188 15.98 6.52 -18.94
C TRP A 188 16.04 7.98 -18.52
N GLY A 189 14.97 8.68 -18.81
CA GLY A 189 14.69 10.03 -18.38
C GLY A 189 13.25 10.16 -17.86
N ALA A 190 12.77 11.39 -17.69
CA ALA A 190 11.39 11.66 -17.30
C ALA A 190 10.82 12.87 -18.04
N VAL A 191 9.52 12.81 -18.36
CA VAL A 191 8.76 13.90 -18.96
C VAL A 191 7.59 14.28 -18.05
N LEU A 192 7.23 15.55 -18.04
CA LEU A 192 6.02 16.09 -17.44
C LEU A 192 5.15 16.65 -18.56
N GLY A 193 4.09 15.94 -18.90
CA GLY A 193 3.36 16.18 -20.14
C GLY A 193 4.27 15.93 -21.36
N GLU A 194 4.51 16.97 -22.16
CA GLU A 194 5.42 16.93 -23.33
C GLU A 194 6.85 17.43 -23.02
N LYS A 195 7.04 18.03 -21.83
CA LYS A 195 8.33 18.61 -21.45
C LYS A 195 9.27 17.57 -20.85
N ILE A 196 10.47 17.43 -21.40
CA ILE A 196 11.54 16.65 -20.79
C ILE A 196 12.00 17.40 -19.53
N VAL A 197 11.81 16.78 -18.35
CA VAL A 197 12.27 17.30 -17.06
C VAL A 197 13.55 16.62 -16.59
N VAL A 198 13.76 15.38 -17.01
CA VAL A 198 15.02 14.64 -16.78
C VAL A 198 15.49 14.06 -18.11
N GLN A 199 16.67 14.44 -18.55
CA GLN A 199 17.29 13.91 -19.77
C GLN A 199 17.55 12.40 -19.64
N PRO A 200 17.47 11.61 -20.73
CA PRO A 200 17.75 10.18 -20.71
C PRO A 200 19.25 9.93 -20.52
N LYS A 201 19.64 9.68 -19.29
CA LYS A 201 21.04 9.40 -18.90
C LYS A 201 21.16 8.38 -17.77
N TYR A 202 20.04 7.93 -17.22
CA TYR A 202 19.98 7.01 -16.09
C TYR A 202 19.75 5.58 -16.57
N GLU A 203 20.25 4.60 -15.82
CA GLU A 203 19.98 3.17 -16.05
C GLU A 203 18.51 2.85 -15.84
N ILE A 204 17.85 3.59 -14.92
CA ILE A 204 16.42 3.52 -14.67
C ILE A 204 15.93 4.83 -14.04
N THR A 205 14.69 5.18 -14.34
CA THR A 205 13.94 6.21 -13.62
C THR A 205 12.60 5.65 -13.16
N GLU A 206 12.22 5.98 -11.95
CA GLU A 206 10.93 5.62 -11.35
C GLU A 206 10.20 6.88 -10.92
N VAL A 207 8.89 6.95 -11.19
CA VAL A 207 8.06 8.04 -10.71
C VAL A 207 7.46 7.66 -9.35
N PHE A 208 7.66 8.54 -8.40
CA PHE A 208 7.33 8.33 -7.03
C PHE A 208 6.24 9.35 -6.62
N GLU A 209 5.06 8.85 -6.27
CA GLU A 209 3.88 9.63 -5.88
C GLU A 209 3.47 10.79 -6.82
N GLN A 210 3.90 10.75 -8.08
CA GLN A 210 3.69 11.84 -9.04
C GLN A 210 4.32 13.19 -8.64
N LYS A 211 5.22 13.17 -7.64
CA LYS A 211 5.92 14.36 -7.11
C LYS A 211 7.42 14.27 -7.30
N TYR A 212 7.94 13.05 -7.29
CA TYR A 212 9.38 12.79 -7.31
C TYR A 212 9.75 11.81 -8.41
N ILE A 213 11.02 11.88 -8.79
CA ILE A 213 11.64 10.98 -9.76
C ILE A 213 12.84 10.34 -9.06
N LYS A 214 12.80 9.01 -8.86
CA LYS A 214 13.98 8.24 -8.47
C LYS A 214 14.77 7.94 -9.73
N ALA A 215 16.08 8.09 -9.68
CA ALA A 215 16.96 7.84 -10.81
C ALA A 215 18.22 7.11 -10.36
N LYS A 216 18.63 6.06 -11.10
CA LYS A 216 19.74 5.18 -10.75
C LYS A 216 20.87 5.28 -11.78
N ILE A 217 22.11 5.39 -11.30
CA ILE A 217 23.35 5.22 -12.09
C ILE A 217 24.35 4.47 -11.21
N ASN A 218 25.07 3.52 -11.80
CA ASN A 218 26.13 2.75 -11.14
C ASN A 218 25.70 2.16 -9.80
N GLY A 219 24.49 1.60 -9.77
CA GLY A 219 23.91 0.98 -8.58
C GLY A 219 23.44 1.95 -7.50
N LYS A 220 23.66 3.27 -7.63
CA LYS A 220 23.25 4.27 -6.63
C LYS A 220 22.03 5.05 -7.10
N TRP A 221 21.14 5.35 -6.15
CA TRP A 221 19.92 6.11 -6.36
C TRP A 221 20.08 7.59 -6.02
N SER A 222 19.35 8.41 -6.74
CA SER A 222 19.09 9.83 -6.53
C SER A 222 17.61 10.07 -6.49
N LEU A 223 17.16 11.10 -5.76
CA LEU A 223 15.80 11.60 -5.81
C LEU A 223 15.80 13.01 -6.40
N LEU A 224 14.90 13.24 -7.36
CA LEU A 224 14.70 14.53 -8.00
C LEU A 224 13.23 14.96 -7.78
N ASP A 225 13.01 16.27 -7.79
CA ASP A 225 11.63 16.81 -7.82
C ASP A 225 11.01 16.64 -9.24
N LYS A 226 9.77 17.03 -9.37
CA LYS A 226 9.02 16.93 -10.63
C LYS A 226 9.57 17.83 -11.74
N GLU A 227 10.38 18.81 -11.44
CA GLU A 227 11.09 19.68 -12.37
C GLU A 227 12.46 19.12 -12.76
N GLY A 228 12.91 18.02 -12.15
CA GLY A 228 14.20 17.36 -12.41
C GLY A 228 15.35 17.90 -11.58
N LYS A 229 15.09 18.73 -10.56
CA LYS A 229 16.11 19.21 -9.63
C LYS A 229 16.45 18.14 -8.60
N VAL A 230 17.73 17.91 -8.36
CA VAL A 230 18.18 16.93 -7.38
C VAL A 230 17.84 17.36 -5.96
N ILE A 231 17.12 16.51 -5.23
CA ILE A 231 16.83 16.64 -3.80
C ILE A 231 17.82 15.79 -3.01
N ILE A 232 17.95 14.51 -3.36
CA ILE A 232 18.88 13.56 -2.72
C ILE A 232 19.92 13.16 -3.79
N PRO A 233 21.20 13.39 -3.54
CA PRO A 233 22.26 13.07 -4.51
C PRO A 233 22.44 11.55 -4.68
N LEU A 234 23.13 11.16 -5.77
CA LEU A 234 23.52 9.79 -6.11
C LEU A 234 24.53 9.23 -5.09
N LYS A 235 24.06 8.71 -3.97
CA LYS A 235 24.96 8.12 -2.95
C LYS A 235 24.35 6.94 -2.19
N TYR A 236 23.06 6.63 -2.38
CA TYR A 236 22.35 5.61 -1.63
C TYR A 236 22.10 4.37 -2.48
N ASP A 237 22.09 3.21 -1.84
CA ASP A 237 21.80 1.92 -2.47
C ASP A 237 20.28 1.74 -2.68
N ASP A 238 19.47 2.39 -1.84
CA ASP A 238 18.03 2.50 -2.05
C ASP A 238 17.48 3.79 -1.41
N ILE A 239 16.35 4.25 -1.94
CA ILE A 239 15.55 5.36 -1.44
C ILE A 239 14.09 4.95 -1.53
N SER A 240 13.36 5.00 -0.43
CA SER A 240 11.92 4.76 -0.40
C SER A 240 11.20 5.76 0.49
N ASP A 241 9.90 5.90 0.27
CA ASP A 241 9.03 6.70 1.11
C ASP A 241 8.66 5.88 2.35
N ILE A 242 8.66 6.54 3.49
CA ILE A 242 8.29 5.91 4.76
C ILE A 242 7.12 6.62 5.42
N ASP A 243 7.04 7.95 5.28
CA ASP A 243 6.00 8.75 5.94
C ASP A 243 4.84 9.03 5.00
N LYS A 244 3.82 8.18 5.07
CA LYS A 244 2.61 8.29 4.26
C LYS A 244 1.66 9.41 4.73
N GLU A 245 1.78 9.85 5.98
CA GLU A 245 0.91 10.90 6.53
C GLU A 245 1.44 12.30 6.23
N THR A 246 2.74 12.51 6.30
CA THR A 246 3.36 13.85 6.16
C THR A 246 4.15 14.03 4.86
N GLU A 247 4.45 12.94 4.14
CA GLU A 247 5.24 12.92 2.90
C GLU A 247 6.57 13.69 3.02
N SER A 248 7.15 13.72 4.20
CA SER A 248 8.26 14.63 4.53
C SER A 248 9.58 13.93 4.85
N VAL A 249 9.59 12.60 4.84
CA VAL A 249 10.75 11.78 5.22
C VAL A 249 10.95 10.64 4.24
N PHE A 250 12.21 10.47 3.80
CA PHE A 250 12.63 9.36 2.96
C PHE A 250 13.51 8.40 3.75
N TYR A 251 13.22 7.12 3.60
CA TYR A 251 14.09 6.04 4.04
C TYR A 251 15.21 5.86 3.03
N VAL A 252 16.43 5.81 3.51
CA VAL A 252 17.61 5.61 2.66
C VAL A 252 18.42 4.44 3.19
N VAL A 253 19.02 3.69 2.27
CA VAL A 253 19.96 2.61 2.58
C VAL A 253 21.31 2.95 1.97
N LYS A 254 22.36 2.74 2.74
CA LYS A 254 23.75 2.85 2.29
C LYS A 254 24.59 1.81 3.03
N ASP A 255 25.34 1.02 2.28
CA ASP A 255 26.22 -0.03 2.83
C ASP A 255 25.47 -0.95 3.83
N GLU A 256 24.26 -1.41 3.40
CA GLU A 256 23.34 -2.27 4.16
C GLU A 256 22.77 -1.63 5.45
N LYS A 257 23.05 -0.36 5.71
CA LYS A 257 22.49 0.38 6.86
C LYS A 257 21.44 1.40 6.42
N ALA A 258 20.45 1.53 7.28
CA ALA A 258 19.31 2.41 7.09
C ALA A 258 19.47 3.75 7.80
N GLY A 259 18.86 4.79 7.23
CA GLY A 259 18.73 6.11 7.83
C GLY A 259 17.51 6.84 7.28
N LEU A 260 17.22 8.01 7.83
CA LEU A 260 16.17 8.91 7.39
C LEU A 260 16.74 10.23 6.90
N VAL A 261 16.20 10.74 5.80
CA VAL A 261 16.51 12.06 5.28
C VAL A 261 15.23 12.87 5.06
N ASN A 262 15.32 14.17 5.20
CA ASN A 262 14.19 15.06 4.94
C ASN A 262 14.06 15.41 3.44
N MET A 263 13.04 16.20 3.10
CA MET A 263 12.79 16.67 1.73
C MET A 263 13.88 17.57 1.14
N LYS A 264 14.87 17.98 1.93
CA LYS A 264 16.04 18.72 1.44
C LYS A 264 17.26 17.83 1.23
N GLY A 265 17.12 16.50 1.53
CA GLY A 265 18.22 15.55 1.49
C GLY A 265 19.16 15.62 2.71
N GLU A 266 18.73 16.33 3.78
CA GLU A 266 19.49 16.41 5.04
C GLU A 266 19.18 15.18 5.90
N GLU A 267 20.19 14.58 6.50
CA GLU A 267 20.06 13.42 7.37
C GLU A 267 19.35 13.80 8.67
N ILE A 268 18.20 13.16 8.94
CA ILE A 268 17.45 13.30 10.20
C ILE A 268 18.01 12.32 11.25
N THR A 269 18.42 11.14 10.79
CA THR A 269 19.10 10.14 11.62
C THR A 269 20.44 9.74 10.99
N PRO A 270 21.41 9.25 11.79
CA PRO A 270 22.57 8.56 11.23
C PRO A 270 22.14 7.39 10.33
N ILE A 271 22.95 7.07 9.32
CA ILE A 271 22.75 5.87 8.47
C ILE A 271 23.54 4.73 9.11
N SER A 272 23.01 4.16 10.18
CA SER A 272 23.67 3.14 11.00
C SER A 272 22.74 2.05 11.50
N TYR A 273 21.44 2.17 11.23
CA TYR A 273 20.42 1.23 11.71
C TYR A 273 20.29 0.04 10.77
N ASP A 274 19.92 -1.13 11.31
CA ASP A 274 19.64 -2.33 10.52
C ASP A 274 18.26 -2.24 9.86
N ALA A 275 17.30 -1.59 10.54
CA ALA A 275 15.99 -1.31 10.00
C ALA A 275 15.35 -0.09 10.66
N ILE A 276 14.45 0.56 9.95
CA ILE A 276 13.58 1.62 10.45
C ILE A 276 12.16 1.31 10.01
N ASN A 277 11.23 1.25 10.97
CA ASN A 277 9.82 0.98 10.70
C ASN A 277 8.97 2.16 11.17
N GLU A 278 8.04 2.59 10.34
CA GLU A 278 7.05 3.57 10.71
C GLU A 278 6.01 2.95 11.66
N GLY A 279 5.71 3.67 12.73
CA GLY A 279 4.62 3.38 13.65
C GLY A 279 3.49 4.39 13.52
N GLU A 280 2.56 4.38 14.46
CA GLU A 280 1.46 5.34 14.46
C GLU A 280 1.91 6.78 14.73
N LYS A 281 1.25 7.75 14.09
CA LYS A 281 1.42 9.20 14.34
C LYS A 281 2.85 9.71 14.18
N GLY A 282 3.56 9.19 13.17
CA GLY A 282 4.89 9.67 12.81
C GLY A 282 5.99 9.32 13.81
N VAL A 283 5.82 8.23 14.57
CA VAL A 283 6.94 7.61 15.29
C VAL A 283 7.68 6.68 14.34
N PHE A 284 9.01 6.70 14.39
CA PHE A 284 9.85 5.72 13.69
C PHE A 284 10.59 4.88 14.71
N ILE A 285 10.44 3.56 14.61
CA ILE A 285 11.16 2.60 15.45
C ILE A 285 12.46 2.24 14.75
N LEU A 286 13.57 2.54 15.41
CA LEU A 286 14.94 2.37 14.94
C LEU A 286 15.47 1.05 15.48
N THR A 287 15.93 0.17 14.62
CA THR A 287 16.50 -1.13 15.02
C THR A 287 18.00 -1.12 14.79
N GLN A 288 18.75 -1.53 15.78
CA GLN A 288 20.17 -1.80 15.66
C GLN A 288 20.53 -3.03 16.49
N GLU A 289 21.06 -4.06 15.82
CA GLU A 289 21.26 -5.37 16.42
C GLU A 289 19.95 -5.90 17.01
N ASN A 290 19.93 -6.18 18.32
CA ASN A 290 18.75 -6.65 19.04
C ASN A 290 17.99 -5.53 19.77
N PHE A 291 18.43 -4.29 19.64
CA PHE A 291 17.87 -3.16 20.38
C PHE A 291 16.99 -2.28 19.50
N ARG A 292 16.08 -1.58 20.17
CA ARG A 292 15.14 -0.63 19.57
C ARG A 292 15.37 0.76 20.14
N GLY A 293 15.38 1.73 19.26
CA GLY A 293 15.28 3.15 19.55
C GLY A 293 14.01 3.73 18.91
N ALA A 294 13.80 5.02 19.05
CA ALA A 294 12.67 5.70 18.44
C ALA A 294 13.05 7.12 17.99
N LEU A 295 12.44 7.58 16.91
CA LEU A 295 12.44 8.97 16.50
C LEU A 295 11.00 9.49 16.58
N PHE A 296 10.77 10.48 17.43
CA PHE A 296 9.48 11.13 17.61
C PHE A 296 9.45 12.47 16.89
N LYS A 297 8.38 12.74 16.13
CA LYS A 297 8.14 14.03 15.44
C LYS A 297 9.35 14.50 14.61
N GLN A 298 10.10 13.55 14.03
CA GLN A 298 11.30 13.80 13.22
C GLN A 298 12.41 14.62 13.90
N LYS A 299 12.38 14.75 15.23
CA LYS A 299 13.31 15.62 15.97
C LYS A 299 13.88 15.00 17.23
N ILE A 300 13.10 14.16 17.92
CA ILE A 300 13.46 13.64 19.24
C ILE A 300 13.92 12.21 19.07
N LEU A 301 15.23 12.03 19.04
CA LEU A 301 15.87 10.74 18.88
C LEU A 301 16.11 10.08 20.25
N VAL A 302 15.56 8.87 20.41
CA VAL A 302 15.82 7.95 21.51
C VAL A 302 16.72 6.84 20.97
N PRO A 303 17.90 6.62 21.55
CA PRO A 303 18.86 5.63 21.06
C PRO A 303 18.34 4.19 21.18
N PRO A 304 18.88 3.22 20.40
CA PRO A 304 18.50 1.80 20.47
C PRO A 304 19.10 1.11 21.69
N ILE A 305 18.49 1.32 22.85
CA ILE A 305 18.87 0.72 24.15
C ILE A 305 17.76 -0.15 24.75
N TYR A 306 16.61 -0.28 24.07
CA TYR A 306 15.47 -1.06 24.53
C TYR A 306 15.39 -2.40 23.81
N GLU A 307 15.00 -3.45 24.52
CA GLU A 307 14.68 -4.76 23.94
C GLU A 307 13.43 -4.68 23.03
N SER A 308 12.48 -3.83 23.41
CA SER A 308 11.29 -3.54 22.63
C SER A 308 10.77 -2.12 22.86
N ILE A 309 10.18 -1.54 21.82
CA ILE A 309 9.37 -0.32 21.87
C ILE A 309 8.14 -0.58 21.03
N SER A 310 6.93 -0.26 21.55
CA SER A 310 5.69 -0.36 20.79
C SER A 310 5.68 0.65 19.65
N SER A 311 5.28 0.22 18.45
CA SER A 311 5.02 1.10 17.31
C SER A 311 3.64 1.78 17.38
N TYR A 312 2.83 1.39 18.36
CA TYR A 312 1.48 1.90 18.60
C TYR A 312 1.46 2.74 19.86
N GLY A 313 0.81 3.90 19.79
CA GLY A 313 0.59 4.73 20.96
C GLY A 313 -0.33 4.05 21.97
N ILE A 314 -0.02 4.21 23.26
CA ILE A 314 -0.87 3.71 24.35
C ILE A 314 -2.18 4.49 24.35
N LYS A 315 -3.32 3.80 24.31
CA LYS A 315 -4.64 4.42 24.36
C LYS A 315 -4.89 5.08 25.71
N THR A 316 -5.43 6.29 25.69
CA THR A 316 -5.83 7.03 26.91
C THR A 316 -6.72 6.18 27.79
N GLY A 317 -6.40 6.10 29.07
CA GLY A 317 -7.15 5.34 30.07
C GLY A 317 -6.63 3.93 30.38
N LEU A 318 -5.66 3.39 29.60
CA LEU A 318 -5.00 2.12 29.94
C LEU A 318 -4.05 2.25 31.13
N TYR A 319 -3.39 3.40 31.27
CA TYR A 319 -2.51 3.71 32.39
C TYR A 319 -3.05 4.93 33.14
N LYS A 320 -2.89 4.95 34.48
CA LYS A 320 -3.13 6.15 35.28
C LYS A 320 -2.02 7.18 35.05
N ASN A 321 -2.33 8.44 35.30
CA ASN A 321 -1.42 9.59 35.20
C ASN A 321 -0.90 9.92 33.79
N MET A 322 -1.54 9.40 32.73
CA MET A 322 -1.27 9.84 31.36
C MET A 322 -1.76 11.28 31.16
N LYS A 323 -0.89 12.13 30.63
CA LYS A 323 -1.27 13.50 30.26
C LYS A 323 -2.05 13.49 28.93
N PRO A 324 -3.20 14.17 28.83
CA PRO A 324 -4.09 14.08 27.66
C PRO A 324 -3.46 14.59 26.35
N ASN A 325 -2.43 15.43 26.43
CA ASN A 325 -1.79 16.05 25.28
C ASN A 325 -0.47 15.38 24.89
N ARG A 326 -0.20 14.18 25.38
CA ARG A 326 1.01 13.42 25.08
C ARG A 326 0.69 12.03 24.54
N MET A 327 1.53 11.57 23.65
CA MET A 327 1.57 10.19 23.24
C MET A 327 2.58 9.44 24.12
N TYR A 328 2.23 8.21 24.47
CA TYR A 328 3.04 7.33 25.28
C TYR A 328 3.20 5.99 24.55
N TYR A 329 4.35 5.36 24.72
CA TYR A 329 4.72 4.10 24.06
C TYR A 329 5.31 3.15 25.10
N ASP A 330 4.85 1.88 25.08
CA ASP A 330 5.43 0.84 25.92
C ASP A 330 6.88 0.56 25.48
N ALA A 331 7.79 0.42 26.44
CA ALA A 331 9.16 0.07 26.21
C ALA A 331 9.63 -0.97 27.24
N GLN A 332 10.61 -1.79 26.87
CA GLN A 332 11.23 -2.77 27.76
C GLN A 332 12.76 -2.67 27.69
N ARG A 333 13.42 -2.68 28.84
CA ARG A 333 14.88 -2.70 28.97
C ARG A 333 15.26 -3.45 30.23
N ASP A 334 16.29 -4.32 30.14
CA ASP A 334 16.78 -5.16 31.23
C ASP A 334 15.66 -5.95 31.93
N GLY A 335 14.73 -6.48 31.13
CA GLY A 335 13.55 -7.20 31.59
C GLY A 335 12.51 -6.35 32.32
N LYS A 336 12.71 -5.03 32.48
CA LYS A 336 11.76 -4.10 33.12
C LYS A 336 10.92 -3.35 32.10
N LYS A 337 9.68 -3.08 32.47
CA LYS A 337 8.76 -2.26 31.66
C LYS A 337 8.91 -0.80 32.01
N TYR A 338 8.91 0.02 30.96
CA TYR A 338 8.93 1.49 30.99
C TYR A 338 7.89 2.05 30.06
N VAL A 339 7.65 3.33 30.17
CA VAL A 339 6.87 4.10 29.19
C VAL A 339 7.72 5.26 28.69
N LEU A 340 7.75 5.43 27.38
CA LEU A 340 8.34 6.59 26.71
C LEU A 340 7.25 7.57 26.31
N ASP A 341 7.44 8.89 26.55
CA ASP A 341 6.57 9.89 25.94
C ASP A 341 7.13 10.40 24.59
N ASP A 342 6.30 11.09 23.84
CA ASP A 342 6.65 11.69 22.54
C ASP A 342 7.64 12.87 22.63
N GLN A 343 8.16 13.14 23.83
CA GLN A 343 9.26 14.07 24.10
C GLN A 343 10.58 13.33 24.41
N GLY A 344 10.57 11.98 24.35
CA GLY A 344 11.72 11.13 24.64
C GLY A 344 12.06 11.06 26.13
N ASN A 345 11.08 11.22 27.00
CA ASN A 345 11.25 10.98 28.42
C ASN A 345 10.80 9.55 28.74
N GLU A 346 11.57 8.88 29.58
CA GLU A 346 11.28 7.56 30.14
C GLU A 346 10.67 7.69 31.53
N TYR A 347 9.72 6.82 31.83
CA TYR A 347 9.05 6.72 33.14
C TYR A 347 8.98 5.27 33.57
N GLU A 348 9.18 5.01 34.87
CA GLU A 348 8.89 3.72 35.47
C GLU A 348 7.38 3.53 35.65
N LEU A 349 6.96 2.28 35.72
CA LEU A 349 5.58 1.88 35.97
C LEU A 349 5.42 1.28 37.36
N GLU A 350 4.30 1.60 38.01
CA GLU A 350 3.83 0.97 39.22
C GLU A 350 2.58 0.14 38.93
N VAL A 351 2.54 -1.11 39.43
CA VAL A 351 1.35 -1.96 39.37
C VAL A 351 0.38 -1.50 40.42
N ILE A 352 -0.80 -0.98 40.02
CA ILE A 352 -1.77 -0.45 40.96
C ILE A 352 -2.76 -1.53 41.43
N GLU A 353 -3.12 -2.45 40.53
CA GLU A 353 -4.17 -3.42 40.79
C GLU A 353 -3.86 -4.75 40.09
N ILE A 354 -3.70 -5.80 40.88
CA ILE A 354 -3.77 -7.18 40.38
C ILE A 354 -5.19 -7.64 40.68
N GLN A 355 -6.09 -7.64 39.69
CA GLN A 355 -7.45 -8.15 39.91
C GLN A 355 -7.38 -9.62 40.29
N ASN A 356 -8.09 -9.97 41.38
CA ASN A 356 -8.17 -11.31 41.93
C ASN A 356 -8.49 -12.35 40.84
N ILE A 357 -7.61 -13.30 40.64
CA ILE A 357 -7.68 -14.40 39.67
C ILE A 357 -9.02 -15.16 39.71
N GLY A 358 -9.71 -15.17 40.85
CA GLY A 358 -11.00 -15.87 41.03
C GLY A 358 -12.18 -15.22 40.28
N LYS A 359 -12.18 -13.92 39.99
CA LYS A 359 -13.22 -13.25 39.18
C LYS A 359 -12.85 -13.19 37.68
N ALA A 360 -11.57 -13.33 37.33
CA ALA A 360 -11.09 -13.28 35.96
C ALA A 360 -11.44 -14.53 35.14
N LEU A 361 -11.64 -15.67 35.77
CA LEU A 361 -12.03 -16.92 35.11
C LEU A 361 -13.46 -16.90 34.56
N LEU A 362 -14.32 -15.96 34.98
CA LEU A 362 -15.70 -15.82 34.51
C LEU A 362 -15.90 -14.77 33.40
N HIS A 363 -14.92 -13.83 33.18
CA HIS A 363 -15.10 -12.70 32.27
C HIS A 363 -13.87 -12.36 31.40
N GLY A 364 -12.94 -13.29 31.19
CA GLY A 364 -11.71 -13.04 30.42
C GLY A 364 -10.61 -12.37 31.27
N LEU A 365 -9.36 -12.76 31.02
CA LEU A 365 -8.17 -12.27 31.71
C LEU A 365 -8.08 -10.74 31.63
N SER A 366 -8.25 -10.02 32.73
CA SER A 366 -7.96 -8.60 32.80
C SER A 366 -6.46 -8.39 33.01
N ALA A 367 -5.84 -7.62 32.11
CA ALA A 367 -4.45 -7.22 32.22
C ALA A 367 -4.22 -6.38 33.50
N PRO A 368 -3.04 -6.46 34.14
CA PRO A 368 -2.71 -5.63 35.29
C PRO A 368 -2.81 -4.15 34.91
N LYS A 369 -3.38 -3.34 35.82
CA LYS A 369 -3.43 -1.88 35.65
C LYS A 369 -2.12 -1.26 36.14
N TYR A 370 -1.58 -0.34 35.37
CA TYR A 370 -0.35 0.37 35.65
C TYR A 370 -0.60 1.86 35.92
N SER A 371 0.30 2.49 36.67
CA SER A 371 0.39 3.94 36.83
C SER A 371 1.78 4.42 36.41
N ILE A 372 1.83 5.55 35.73
CA ILE A 372 3.08 6.22 35.39
C ILE A 372 3.58 6.95 36.63
N LYS A 373 4.83 6.70 37.02
CA LYS A 373 5.51 7.40 38.13
C LYS A 373 6.15 8.67 37.58
N GLU A 374 5.48 9.79 37.69
CA GLU A 374 5.97 11.10 37.21
C GLU A 374 7.30 11.51 37.86
N GLU A 375 7.55 11.11 39.12
CA GLU A 375 8.80 11.37 39.86
C GLU A 375 10.02 10.66 39.29
N THR A 376 9.81 9.58 38.50
CA THR A 376 10.91 8.83 37.84
C THR A 376 11.24 9.37 36.45
N LYS A 377 10.62 10.45 36.05
CA LYS A 377 10.81 11.06 34.72
C LYS A 377 12.29 11.36 34.49
N ARG A 378 12.85 10.79 33.44
CA ARG A 378 14.20 11.10 32.98
C ARG A 378 14.24 11.28 31.45
N LYS A 379 15.11 12.16 30.98
CA LYS A 379 15.41 12.30 29.56
C LYS A 379 16.38 11.21 29.14
N VAL A 380 16.03 10.42 28.12
CA VAL A 380 16.94 9.43 27.54
C VAL A 380 18.00 10.17 26.73
N SER A 381 19.29 9.90 27.02
CA SER A 381 20.42 10.55 26.35
C SER A 381 20.99 9.68 25.24
N LEU A 382 21.45 10.30 24.16
CA LEU A 382 22.19 9.62 23.09
C LEU A 382 23.50 8.99 23.57
N ASP A 383 24.08 9.49 24.68
CA ASP A 383 25.32 8.93 25.26
C ASP A 383 25.11 7.56 25.90
N GLU A 384 23.87 7.16 26.20
CA GLU A 384 23.54 5.82 26.72
C GLU A 384 23.80 4.73 25.66
N TRP A 385 23.82 5.10 24.40
CA TRP A 385 24.09 4.17 23.29
C TRP A 385 25.57 3.86 23.09
N LYS A 386 26.46 4.73 23.54
CA LYS A 386 27.91 4.61 23.34
C LYS A 386 28.60 3.77 24.40
N LYS A 387 27.87 3.26 25.37
CA LYS A 387 28.37 2.39 26.46
C LYS A 387 28.07 0.93 26.15
#